data_6d6873279286b1f8e448f7d683d7d8a0
#
_entry.id   6d6873279286b1f8e448f7d683d7d8a0
#
_cell.length_a   1.000
_cell.length_b   1.000
_cell.length_c   1.000
_cell.angle_alpha   90.00
_cell.angle_beta   90.00
_cell.angle_gamma   90.00
#
_symmetry.space_group_name_H-M   'P 1'
#
loop_
_entity.id
_entity.type
_entity.pdbx_description
1 polymer ?
#
loop_
_entity_poly.entity_id
_entity_poly.type
_entity_poly.pdbx_seq_one_letter_code
_entity_poly.pdbx_strand_id
1 'polypeptide(L)'
;MMITSLDGIAAGPDGQSGSLGGAADRALLSDLRATADVVLVGRATAQLEGYRPVRLPDPDWRQPGQLPRARLAIVTGGGLDAGMAAFADGAAPPLVVTSEAGARALAWVPAEDLVVAGADRVDLTVAVAGLARIGLGRIVCEGGPGLLGSLLRGRLVDEICLTLSPMTVGGGPGLVTGGVPVDRWDLTAWPMREGFLFLHYRRHG
;
A
#
# COMPACT_ATOMS: atom_id res chain seq x y z
N MET A 1 3.48 -1.50 -4.80
CA MET A 1 4.65 -2.34 -4.43
C MET A 1 4.19 -3.57 -3.68
N MET A 2 4.64 -4.74 -4.10
CA MET A 2 4.35 -6.03 -3.43
C MET A 2 5.60 -6.90 -3.47
N ILE A 3 5.65 -7.91 -2.60
CA ILE A 3 6.66 -8.97 -2.61
C ILE A 3 5.97 -10.33 -2.61
N THR A 4 6.54 -11.30 -3.31
CA THR A 4 6.09 -12.70 -3.26
C THR A 4 7.28 -13.66 -3.20
N SER A 5 7.02 -14.86 -2.69
CA SER A 5 7.89 -16.02 -2.87
C SER A 5 7.89 -16.53 -4.32
N LEU A 6 8.78 -17.46 -4.67
CA LEU A 6 8.85 -18.12 -5.99
C LEU A 6 7.54 -18.84 -6.34
N ASP A 7 6.83 -19.34 -5.36
CA ASP A 7 5.52 -20.02 -5.53
C ASP A 7 4.32 -19.05 -5.39
N GLY A 8 4.58 -17.72 -5.46
CA GLY A 8 3.57 -16.67 -5.58
C GLY A 8 2.84 -16.28 -4.29
N ILE A 9 3.37 -16.66 -3.12
CA ILE A 9 2.79 -16.35 -1.82
C ILE A 9 3.28 -14.97 -1.36
N ALA A 10 2.36 -14.11 -0.93
CA ALA A 10 2.64 -12.73 -0.50
C ALA A 10 2.86 -12.57 1.01
N ALA A 11 3.09 -13.65 1.71
CA ALA A 11 3.42 -13.68 3.13
C ALA A 11 4.49 -14.75 3.39
N GLY A 12 5.38 -14.50 4.32
CA GLY A 12 6.38 -15.48 4.72
C GLY A 12 5.86 -16.49 5.73
N PRO A 13 6.74 -17.36 6.27
CA PRO A 13 6.35 -18.42 7.19
C PRO A 13 5.71 -17.93 8.51
N ASP A 14 5.98 -16.68 8.89
CA ASP A 14 5.43 -15.99 10.06
C ASP A 14 4.10 -15.29 9.77
N GLY A 15 3.59 -15.39 8.53
CA GLY A 15 2.38 -14.73 8.07
C GLY A 15 2.59 -13.27 7.66
N GLN A 16 3.81 -12.72 7.78
CA GLN A 16 4.14 -11.34 7.41
C GLN A 16 4.94 -11.29 6.11
N SER A 17 4.76 -10.24 5.34
CA SER A 17 5.53 -10.03 4.10
C SER A 17 6.99 -9.65 4.37
N GLY A 18 7.26 -9.06 5.53
CA GLY A 18 8.59 -8.63 5.94
C GLY A 18 9.63 -9.75 6.00
N SER A 19 9.21 -10.99 6.29
CA SER A 19 10.09 -12.16 6.33
C SER A 19 10.45 -12.72 4.95
N LEU A 20 9.74 -12.30 3.88
CA LEU A 20 10.12 -12.56 2.49
C LEU A 20 11.22 -11.60 2.01
N GLY A 21 11.29 -10.40 2.59
CA GLY A 21 12.16 -9.31 2.15
C GLY A 21 13.59 -9.42 2.68
N GLY A 22 14.49 -8.63 2.07
CA GLY A 22 15.87 -8.44 2.46
C GLY A 22 16.26 -6.97 2.52
N ALA A 23 17.56 -6.69 2.62
CA ALA A 23 18.05 -5.31 2.65
C ALA A 23 17.74 -4.57 1.33
N ALA A 24 17.93 -5.24 0.20
CA ALA A 24 17.66 -4.69 -1.12
C ALA A 24 16.17 -4.37 -1.33
N ASP A 25 15.25 -5.23 -0.86
CA ASP A 25 13.80 -4.99 -0.95
C ASP A 25 13.38 -3.80 -0.07
N ARG A 26 13.90 -3.71 1.16
CA ARG A 26 13.63 -2.57 2.05
C ARG A 26 14.16 -1.25 1.49
N ALA A 27 15.30 -1.27 0.79
CA ALA A 27 15.84 -0.09 0.12
C ALA A 27 14.89 0.37 -1.00
N LEU A 28 14.46 -0.54 -1.89
CA LEU A 28 13.50 -0.21 -2.93
C LEU A 28 12.17 0.34 -2.36
N LEU A 29 11.67 -0.28 -1.28
CA LEU A 29 10.46 0.20 -0.61
C LEU A 29 10.64 1.65 -0.10
N SER A 30 11.80 1.96 0.47
CA SER A 30 12.13 3.32 0.93
C SER A 30 12.20 4.31 -0.23
N ASP A 31 12.80 3.93 -1.36
CA ASP A 31 12.88 4.75 -2.57
C ASP A 31 11.47 5.06 -3.12
N LEU A 32 10.61 4.06 -3.19
CA LEU A 32 9.22 4.24 -3.64
C LEU A 32 8.44 5.16 -2.69
N ARG A 33 8.58 4.98 -1.38
CA ARG A 33 7.97 5.86 -0.37
C ARG A 33 8.46 7.30 -0.48
N ALA A 34 9.73 7.51 -0.87
CA ALA A 34 10.28 8.84 -1.08
C ALA A 34 9.64 9.56 -2.28
N THR A 35 9.18 8.84 -3.29
CA THR A 35 8.47 9.42 -4.44
C THR A 35 6.97 9.65 -4.19
N ALA A 36 6.38 8.96 -3.22
CA ALA A 36 4.95 8.99 -2.94
C ALA A 36 4.50 10.26 -2.21
N ASP A 37 3.31 10.75 -2.48
CA ASP A 37 2.61 11.71 -1.61
C ASP A 37 1.88 10.96 -0.48
N VAL A 38 1.39 9.75 -0.79
CA VAL A 38 0.69 8.89 0.17
C VAL A 38 1.04 7.41 -0.04
N VAL A 39 1.24 6.72 1.07
CA VAL A 39 1.37 5.25 1.15
C VAL A 39 0.00 4.70 1.54
N LEU A 40 -0.61 3.96 0.63
CA LEU A 40 -1.95 3.38 0.80
C LEU A 40 -1.84 1.91 1.20
N VAL A 41 -2.51 1.51 2.27
CA VAL A 41 -2.49 0.14 2.79
C VAL A 41 -3.86 -0.29 3.30
N GLY A 42 -4.21 -1.56 3.16
CA GLY A 42 -5.42 -2.11 3.76
C GLY A 42 -5.28 -2.30 5.28
N ARG A 43 -6.37 -2.11 6.02
CA ARG A 43 -6.39 -2.25 7.49
C ARG A 43 -5.74 -3.53 7.99
N ALA A 44 -6.09 -4.68 7.41
CA ALA A 44 -5.57 -5.97 7.87
C ALA A 44 -4.04 -6.04 7.76
N THR A 45 -3.49 -5.55 6.66
CA THR A 45 -2.04 -5.49 6.44
C THR A 45 -1.38 -4.48 7.37
N ALA A 46 -1.98 -3.28 7.51
CA ALA A 46 -1.44 -2.26 8.42
C ALA A 46 -1.36 -2.76 9.87
N GLN A 47 -2.34 -3.54 10.30
CA GLN A 47 -2.38 -4.14 11.64
C GLN A 47 -1.38 -5.29 11.78
N LEU A 48 -1.38 -6.23 10.83
CA LEU A 48 -0.53 -7.43 10.86
C LEU A 48 0.97 -7.08 10.79
N GLU A 49 1.34 -6.16 9.89
CA GLU A 49 2.72 -5.73 9.66
C GLU A 49 3.17 -4.62 10.64
N GLY A 50 2.30 -4.18 11.53
CA GLY A 50 2.63 -3.15 12.52
C GLY A 50 3.02 -1.82 11.91
N TYR A 51 2.28 -1.36 10.89
CA TYR A 51 2.58 -0.10 10.20
C TYR A 51 2.70 1.08 11.17
N ARG A 52 3.64 1.94 10.89
CA ARG A 52 3.93 3.19 11.59
C ARG A 52 3.88 4.36 10.59
N PRO A 53 3.81 5.61 11.07
CA PRO A 53 3.99 6.77 10.19
C PRO A 53 5.22 6.63 9.30
N VAL A 54 5.08 7.01 8.03
CA VAL A 54 6.15 6.84 7.04
C VAL A 54 7.36 7.67 7.46
N ARG A 55 8.52 7.02 7.52
CA ARG A 55 9.82 7.66 7.75
C ARG A 55 10.67 7.48 6.50
N LEU A 56 11.35 8.55 6.09
CA LEU A 56 12.31 8.51 5.00
C LEU A 56 13.72 8.55 5.59
N PRO A 57 14.67 7.78 5.04
CA PRO A 57 16.07 7.82 5.47
C PRO A 57 16.68 9.19 5.22
N ASP A 58 16.29 9.86 4.12
CA ASP A 58 16.79 11.15 3.71
C ASP A 58 15.62 12.04 3.23
N PRO A 59 15.35 13.17 3.91
CA PRO A 59 14.30 14.11 3.50
C PRO A 59 14.60 14.79 2.16
N ASP A 60 15.86 14.86 1.71
CA ASP A 60 16.26 15.50 0.45
C ASP A 60 15.81 14.69 -0.78
N TRP A 61 15.35 13.46 -0.59
CA TRP A 61 14.74 12.66 -1.67
C TRP A 61 13.36 13.18 -2.11
N ARG A 62 12.80 14.13 -1.38
CA ARG A 62 11.48 14.69 -1.71
C ARG A 62 11.57 15.69 -2.86
N GLN A 63 10.58 15.65 -3.74
CA GLN A 63 10.47 16.62 -4.82
C GLN A 63 9.92 17.96 -4.30
N PRO A 64 10.30 19.09 -4.91
CA PRO A 64 9.70 20.38 -4.58
C PRO A 64 8.16 20.32 -4.60
N GLY A 65 7.54 20.87 -3.56
CA GLY A 65 6.08 20.89 -3.42
C GLY A 65 5.47 19.66 -2.73
N GLN A 66 6.23 18.61 -2.49
CA GLN A 66 5.77 17.48 -1.68
C GLN A 66 5.86 17.79 -0.18
N LEU A 67 5.00 17.14 0.63
CA LEU A 67 5.14 17.13 2.09
C LEU A 67 6.51 16.54 2.48
N PRO A 68 7.08 16.91 3.63
CA PRO A 68 8.38 16.37 4.09
C PRO A 68 8.45 14.85 4.15
N ARG A 69 7.31 14.19 4.25
CA ARG A 69 7.15 12.73 4.19
C ARG A 69 5.82 12.36 3.55
N ALA A 70 5.74 11.17 2.95
CA ALA A 70 4.46 10.65 2.48
C ALA A 70 3.50 10.45 3.67
N ARG A 71 2.21 10.76 3.47
CA ARG A 71 1.17 10.42 4.45
C ARG A 71 0.89 8.92 4.39
N LEU A 72 0.72 8.29 5.54
CA LEU A 72 0.13 6.94 5.57
C LEU A 72 -1.39 7.07 5.39
N ALA A 73 -2.01 6.23 4.58
CA ALA A 73 -3.46 6.13 4.43
C ALA A 73 -3.92 4.68 4.59
N ILE A 74 -4.86 4.44 5.49
CA ILE A 74 -5.37 3.10 5.81
C ILE A 74 -6.78 2.96 5.26
N VAL A 75 -6.98 2.00 4.36
CA VAL A 75 -8.30 1.67 3.79
C VAL A 75 -9.03 0.69 4.70
N THR A 76 -10.22 1.06 5.16
CA THR A 76 -11.05 0.22 6.04
C THR A 76 -12.54 0.40 5.76
N GLY A 77 -13.31 -0.66 5.89
CA GLY A 77 -14.78 -0.59 5.94
C GLY A 77 -15.35 -0.25 7.32
N GLY A 78 -14.47 0.03 8.29
CA GLY A 78 -14.80 0.27 9.71
C GLY A 78 -13.96 -0.63 10.62
N GLY A 79 -14.10 -0.45 11.93
CA GLY A 79 -13.43 -1.30 12.93
C GLY A 79 -11.91 -1.11 13.01
N LEU A 80 -11.44 0.12 12.89
CA LEU A 80 -10.03 0.47 13.08
C LEU A 80 -9.75 0.68 14.57
N ASP A 81 -8.61 0.14 15.04
CA ASP A 81 -8.18 0.26 16.43
C ASP A 81 -7.29 1.51 16.61
N ALA A 82 -7.67 2.39 17.51
CA ALA A 82 -6.90 3.59 17.86
C ALA A 82 -5.53 3.26 18.50
N GLY A 83 -5.37 2.05 19.08
CA GLY A 83 -4.12 1.56 19.64
C GLY A 83 -3.10 1.08 18.61
N MET A 84 -3.43 1.07 17.32
CA MET A 84 -2.46 0.67 16.29
C MET A 84 -1.22 1.58 16.31
N ALA A 85 -0.05 0.98 16.08
CA ALA A 85 1.23 1.69 16.00
C ALA A 85 1.24 2.83 14.96
N ALA A 86 0.36 2.77 13.97
CA ALA A 86 0.17 3.83 12.97
C ALA A 86 -0.28 5.16 13.57
N PHE A 87 -0.99 5.15 14.71
CA PHE A 87 -1.49 6.34 15.40
C PHE A 87 -0.59 6.78 16.56
N ALA A 88 0.52 6.09 16.83
CA ALA A 88 1.38 6.37 17.98
C ALA A 88 2.16 7.69 17.87
N ASP A 89 2.31 8.26 16.67
CA ASP A 89 2.96 9.56 16.43
C ASP A 89 1.87 10.60 16.10
N GLY A 90 1.45 11.35 17.10
CA GLY A 90 0.41 12.38 16.95
C GLY A 90 0.78 13.54 16.02
N ALA A 91 2.04 13.68 15.63
CA ALA A 91 2.47 14.75 14.72
C ALA A 91 2.08 14.50 13.24
N ALA A 92 1.79 13.26 12.87
CA ALA A 92 1.33 12.92 11.54
C ALA A 92 0.44 11.66 11.57
N PRO A 93 -0.78 11.77 12.08
CA PRO A 93 -1.71 10.64 12.10
C PRO A 93 -2.00 10.17 10.66
N PRO A 94 -2.28 8.87 10.46
CA PRO A 94 -2.63 8.37 9.15
C PRO A 94 -3.97 8.96 8.70
N LEU A 95 -4.14 9.11 7.38
CA LEU A 95 -5.46 9.26 6.79
C LEU A 95 -6.21 7.93 6.90
N VAL A 96 -7.50 8.02 7.14
CA VAL A 96 -8.38 6.86 7.15
C VAL A 96 -9.35 6.96 5.97
N VAL A 97 -9.20 6.06 5.02
CA VAL A 97 -10.05 5.96 3.82
C VAL A 97 -11.17 4.98 4.12
N THR A 98 -12.42 5.48 4.14
CA THR A 98 -13.56 4.67 4.55
C THR A 98 -14.84 5.07 3.80
N SER A 99 -15.92 4.30 3.96
CA SER A 99 -17.27 4.66 3.49
C SER A 99 -18.02 5.51 4.51
N GLU A 100 -19.15 6.09 4.12
CA GLU A 100 -20.04 6.79 5.07
C GLU A 100 -20.50 5.86 6.22
N ALA A 101 -20.82 4.61 5.89
CA ALA A 101 -21.18 3.61 6.91
C ALA A 101 -20.01 3.32 7.85
N GLY A 102 -18.79 3.18 7.32
CA GLY A 102 -17.59 2.95 8.11
C GLY A 102 -17.19 4.14 8.98
N ALA A 103 -17.38 5.37 8.50
CA ALA A 103 -17.05 6.60 9.21
C ALA A 103 -17.86 6.73 10.54
N ARG A 104 -19.08 6.22 10.58
CA ARG A 104 -19.91 6.23 11.82
C ARG A 104 -19.26 5.47 12.98
N ALA A 105 -18.51 4.40 12.67
CA ALA A 105 -17.77 3.63 13.67
C ALA A 105 -16.39 4.23 14.00
N LEU A 106 -15.99 5.30 13.32
CA LEU A 106 -14.68 5.94 13.42
C LEU A 106 -14.79 7.39 13.94
N ALA A 107 -15.79 7.69 14.78
CA ALA A 107 -16.03 9.03 15.33
C ALA A 107 -14.85 9.60 16.15
N TRP A 108 -13.90 8.76 16.53
CA TRP A 108 -12.67 9.17 17.22
C TRP A 108 -11.58 9.69 16.26
N VAL A 109 -11.73 9.45 14.94
CA VAL A 109 -10.79 9.97 13.91
C VAL A 109 -11.20 11.39 13.57
N PRO A 110 -10.28 12.38 13.63
CA PRO A 110 -10.57 13.75 13.22
C PRO A 110 -11.09 13.81 11.77
N ALA A 111 -12.02 14.74 11.51
CA ALA A 111 -12.64 14.85 10.17
C ALA A 111 -11.62 15.17 9.07
N GLU A 112 -10.58 15.93 9.39
CA GLU A 112 -9.47 16.27 8.49
C GLU A 112 -8.60 15.07 8.13
N ASP A 113 -8.65 14.00 8.91
CA ASP A 113 -7.93 12.76 8.64
C ASP A 113 -8.82 11.68 8.00
N LEU A 114 -10.12 11.98 7.79
CA LEU A 114 -11.05 11.10 7.12
C LEU A 114 -11.15 11.41 5.62
N VAL A 115 -11.02 10.38 4.79
CA VAL A 115 -11.35 10.40 3.36
C VAL A 115 -12.57 9.48 3.16
N VAL A 116 -13.75 10.08 3.13
CA VAL A 116 -15.01 9.34 2.98
C VAL A 116 -15.27 9.11 1.48
N ALA A 117 -15.40 7.85 1.09
CA ALA A 117 -15.54 7.42 -0.29
C ALA A 117 -16.55 6.27 -0.40
N GLY A 118 -17.74 6.56 -0.92
CA GLY A 118 -18.85 5.61 -1.05
C GLY A 118 -19.76 5.56 0.16
N ALA A 119 -20.98 5.04 -0.01
CA ALA A 119 -22.00 4.97 1.02
C ALA A 119 -21.78 3.79 1.99
N ASP A 120 -22.02 2.56 1.53
CA ASP A 120 -21.95 1.35 2.36
C ASP A 120 -20.57 0.68 2.34
N ARG A 121 -19.85 0.83 1.24
CA ARG A 121 -18.52 0.24 1.01
C ARG A 121 -17.58 1.31 0.46
N VAL A 122 -16.29 1.12 0.69
CA VAL A 122 -15.28 2.02 0.13
C VAL A 122 -15.29 1.90 -1.40
N ASP A 123 -15.57 3.00 -2.06
CA ASP A 123 -15.37 3.18 -3.50
C ASP A 123 -13.94 3.68 -3.73
N LEU A 124 -13.08 2.81 -4.25
CA LEU A 124 -11.67 3.15 -4.45
C LEU A 124 -11.46 4.19 -5.56
N THR A 125 -12.37 4.31 -6.53
CA THR A 125 -12.29 5.36 -7.55
C THR A 125 -12.52 6.73 -6.91
N VAL A 126 -13.53 6.84 -6.06
CA VAL A 126 -13.81 8.06 -5.29
C VAL A 126 -12.69 8.35 -4.30
N ALA A 127 -12.14 7.30 -3.66
CA ALA A 127 -11.02 7.43 -2.71
C ALA A 127 -9.77 8.00 -3.37
N VAL A 128 -9.33 7.42 -4.48
CA VAL A 128 -8.14 7.88 -5.25
C VAL A 128 -8.34 9.32 -5.72
N ALA A 129 -9.50 9.64 -6.28
CA ALA A 129 -9.83 11.02 -6.68
C ALA A 129 -9.88 11.97 -5.48
N GLY A 130 -10.35 11.50 -4.32
CA GLY A 130 -10.39 12.26 -3.07
C GLY A 130 -8.98 12.61 -2.58
N LEU A 131 -8.08 11.65 -2.57
CA LEU A 131 -6.67 11.86 -2.21
C LEU A 131 -6.00 12.85 -3.17
N ALA A 132 -6.22 12.71 -4.49
CA ALA A 132 -5.66 13.63 -5.48
C ALA A 132 -6.16 15.07 -5.28
N ARG A 133 -7.45 15.28 -4.93
CA ARG A 133 -8.01 16.62 -4.68
C ARG A 133 -7.39 17.34 -3.49
N ILE A 134 -6.86 16.61 -2.51
CA ILE A 134 -6.13 17.19 -1.38
C ILE A 134 -4.60 17.23 -1.61
N GLY A 135 -4.17 17.10 -2.88
CA GLY A 135 -2.76 17.21 -3.28
C GLY A 135 -1.93 15.93 -3.10
N LEU A 136 -2.57 14.78 -2.83
CA LEU A 136 -1.89 13.50 -2.63
C LEU A 136 -2.09 12.59 -3.87
N GLY A 137 -1.57 13.02 -5.02
CA GLY A 137 -1.80 12.36 -6.31
C GLY A 137 -0.87 11.19 -6.60
N ARG A 138 0.33 11.16 -6.01
CA ARG A 138 1.28 10.04 -6.16
C ARG A 138 1.05 9.00 -5.08
N ILE A 139 0.32 7.95 -5.42
CA ILE A 139 -0.09 6.90 -4.48
C ILE A 139 0.80 5.68 -4.65
N VAL A 140 1.49 5.27 -3.60
CA VAL A 140 2.14 3.95 -3.53
C VAL A 140 1.27 3.03 -2.67
N CYS A 141 0.64 2.04 -3.31
CA CYS A 141 -0.11 1.01 -2.59
C CYS A 141 0.83 -0.13 -2.16
N GLU A 142 0.85 -0.43 -0.88
CA GLU A 142 1.63 -1.52 -0.29
C GLU A 142 0.76 -2.73 0.10
N GLY A 143 -0.39 -2.82 -0.52
CA GLY A 143 -1.29 -3.97 -0.38
C GLY A 143 -2.22 -3.87 0.82
N GLY A 144 -2.71 -4.99 1.45
CA GLY A 144 -2.41 -6.39 1.02
C GLY A 144 -3.13 -6.85 -0.24
N PRO A 145 -3.11 -8.16 -0.46
CA PRO A 145 -3.65 -8.80 -1.66
C PRO A 145 -5.09 -8.42 -1.99
N GLY A 146 -5.94 -8.22 -0.98
CA GLY A 146 -7.33 -7.80 -1.18
C GLY A 146 -7.47 -6.38 -1.69
N LEU A 147 -6.69 -5.45 -1.16
CA LEU A 147 -6.67 -4.06 -1.64
C LEU A 147 -6.11 -3.97 -3.05
N LEU A 148 -4.99 -4.65 -3.32
CA LEU A 148 -4.42 -4.71 -4.67
C LEU A 148 -5.41 -5.28 -5.67
N GLY A 149 -6.07 -6.40 -5.34
CA GLY A 149 -7.10 -7.01 -6.19
C GLY A 149 -8.27 -6.05 -6.47
N SER A 150 -8.68 -5.24 -5.47
CA SER A 150 -9.74 -4.25 -5.64
C SER A 150 -9.32 -3.07 -6.52
N LEU A 151 -8.09 -2.59 -6.38
CA LEU A 151 -7.52 -1.53 -7.24
C LEU A 151 -7.37 -2.02 -8.69
N LEU A 152 -6.93 -3.25 -8.90
CA LEU A 152 -6.84 -3.86 -10.24
C LEU A 152 -8.21 -4.00 -10.90
N ARG A 153 -9.23 -4.43 -10.16
CA ARG A 153 -10.63 -4.48 -10.67
C ARG A 153 -11.14 -3.10 -11.09
N GLY A 154 -10.78 -2.08 -10.32
CA GLY A 154 -11.12 -0.68 -10.62
C GLY A 154 -10.26 -0.03 -11.70
N ARG A 155 -9.27 -0.74 -12.25
CA ARG A 155 -8.27 -0.18 -13.20
C ARG A 155 -7.53 1.04 -12.65
N LEU A 156 -7.29 1.06 -11.33
CA LEU A 156 -6.67 2.18 -10.61
C LEU A 156 -5.16 2.00 -10.39
N VAL A 157 -4.56 0.97 -10.99
CA VAL A 157 -3.13 0.69 -10.90
C VAL A 157 -2.48 1.02 -12.23
N ASP A 158 -1.55 1.95 -12.26
CA ASP A 158 -0.79 2.34 -13.46
C ASP A 158 0.49 1.52 -13.59
N GLU A 159 1.14 1.24 -12.46
CA GLU A 159 2.41 0.53 -12.37
C GLU A 159 2.39 -0.52 -11.24
N ILE A 160 3.07 -1.63 -11.48
CA ILE A 160 3.29 -2.68 -10.48
C ILE A 160 4.78 -2.86 -10.27
N CYS A 161 5.25 -2.56 -9.06
CA CYS A 161 6.60 -2.95 -8.61
C CYS A 161 6.45 -4.24 -7.80
N LEU A 162 7.05 -5.32 -8.27
CA LEU A 162 6.99 -6.64 -7.64
C LEU A 162 8.39 -7.15 -7.33
N THR A 163 8.65 -7.42 -6.07
CA THR A 163 9.84 -8.15 -5.65
C THR A 163 9.53 -9.65 -5.64
N LEU A 164 10.33 -10.44 -6.34
CA LEU A 164 10.33 -11.89 -6.26
C LEU A 164 11.44 -12.33 -5.29
N SER A 165 11.04 -12.86 -4.16
CA SER A 165 11.93 -13.40 -3.13
C SER A 165 12.47 -14.76 -3.54
N PRO A 166 13.75 -15.09 -3.32
CA PRO A 166 14.34 -16.40 -3.64
C PRO A 166 13.91 -17.50 -2.65
N MET A 167 12.66 -17.50 -2.21
CA MET A 167 12.09 -18.43 -1.24
C MET A 167 10.87 -19.15 -1.80
N THR A 168 10.59 -20.34 -1.33
CA THR A 168 9.28 -21.00 -1.45
C THR A 168 8.65 -21.09 -0.07
N VAL A 169 7.35 -20.91 0.05
CA VAL A 169 6.61 -20.91 1.34
C VAL A 169 5.64 -22.08 1.44
N GLY A 170 5.06 -22.50 0.31
CA GLY A 170 4.19 -23.68 0.25
C GLY A 170 2.72 -23.41 0.61
N GLY A 171 2.36 -22.21 1.10
CA GLY A 171 0.98 -21.87 1.42
C GLY A 171 0.82 -20.48 2.00
N GLY A 172 -0.36 -19.89 1.80
CA GLY A 172 -0.65 -18.53 2.24
C GLY A 172 -1.41 -17.72 1.17
N PRO A 173 -1.61 -16.41 1.39
CA PRO A 173 -2.29 -15.57 0.43
C PRO A 173 -1.42 -15.36 -0.83
N GLY A 174 -2.01 -15.50 -2.01
CA GLY A 174 -1.34 -15.11 -3.26
C GLY A 174 -1.22 -13.59 -3.41
N LEU A 175 -0.53 -13.15 -4.48
CA LEU A 175 -0.30 -11.73 -4.79
C LEU A 175 -1.59 -10.91 -4.78
N VAL A 176 -2.69 -11.47 -5.26
CA VAL A 176 -4.02 -10.85 -5.27
C VAL A 176 -5.06 -11.83 -4.76
N THR A 177 -6.12 -11.31 -4.14
CA THR A 177 -7.31 -12.09 -3.78
C THR A 177 -8.54 -11.54 -4.50
N GLY A 178 -9.49 -12.45 -4.80
CA GLY A 178 -10.65 -12.18 -5.64
C GLY A 178 -10.30 -12.17 -7.13
N GLY A 179 -11.31 -12.28 -7.97
CA GLY A 179 -11.11 -12.21 -9.43
C GLY A 179 -10.62 -10.82 -9.86
N VAL A 180 -9.63 -10.79 -10.73
CA VAL A 180 -9.14 -9.57 -11.39
C VAL A 180 -9.31 -9.70 -12.89
N PRO A 181 -9.52 -8.59 -13.65
CA PRO A 181 -9.59 -8.66 -15.09
C PRO A 181 -8.27 -9.14 -15.68
N VAL A 182 -8.36 -9.77 -16.86
CA VAL A 182 -7.17 -10.09 -17.65
C VAL A 182 -6.69 -8.79 -18.29
N ASP A 183 -5.52 -8.32 -17.88
CA ASP A 183 -4.86 -7.12 -18.41
C ASP A 183 -3.45 -7.47 -18.88
N ARG A 184 -2.93 -6.70 -19.83
CA ARG A 184 -1.54 -6.76 -20.27
C ARG A 184 -0.72 -5.69 -19.57
N TRP A 185 0.52 -6.08 -19.29
CA TRP A 185 1.50 -5.22 -18.62
C TRP A 185 2.83 -5.30 -19.35
N ASP A 186 3.45 -4.17 -19.57
CA ASP A 186 4.79 -4.08 -20.17
C ASP A 186 5.84 -4.17 -19.07
N LEU A 187 6.72 -5.15 -19.18
CA LEU A 187 7.75 -5.41 -18.18
C LEU A 187 8.95 -4.49 -18.39
N THR A 188 9.38 -3.84 -17.32
CA THR A 188 10.73 -3.26 -17.17
C THR A 188 11.46 -4.04 -16.10
N ALA A 189 12.47 -4.81 -16.48
CA ALA A 189 13.28 -5.57 -15.52
C ALA A 189 14.21 -4.64 -14.74
N TRP A 190 14.29 -4.82 -13.44
CA TRP A 190 15.26 -4.17 -12.55
C TRP A 190 16.44 -5.12 -12.31
N PRO A 191 17.64 -4.60 -11.98
CA PRO A 191 18.76 -5.47 -11.70
C PRO A 191 18.46 -6.42 -10.53
N MET A 192 18.87 -7.67 -10.66
CA MET A 192 18.86 -8.62 -9.57
C MET A 192 19.87 -8.17 -8.49
N ARG A 193 19.46 -8.19 -7.22
CA ARG A 193 20.32 -7.84 -6.09
C ARG A 193 20.06 -8.81 -4.93
N GLU A 194 21.10 -9.35 -4.34
CA GLU A 194 21.03 -10.26 -3.18
C GLU A 194 20.10 -11.47 -3.42
N GLY A 195 20.00 -11.97 -4.65
CA GLY A 195 19.14 -13.07 -5.03
C GLY A 195 17.67 -12.68 -5.28
N PHE A 196 17.27 -11.45 -4.99
CA PHE A 196 15.93 -10.93 -5.32
C PHE A 196 15.86 -10.48 -6.77
N LEU A 197 14.73 -10.72 -7.40
CA LEU A 197 14.40 -10.16 -8.71
C LEU A 197 13.37 -9.05 -8.53
N PHE A 198 13.71 -7.87 -9.01
CA PHE A 198 12.84 -6.71 -8.98
C PHE A 198 12.20 -6.51 -10.34
N LEU A 199 10.87 -6.49 -10.39
CA LEU A 199 10.08 -6.39 -11.60
C LEU A 199 9.27 -5.10 -11.55
N HIS A 200 9.36 -4.32 -12.61
CA HIS A 200 8.52 -3.15 -12.79
C HIS A 200 7.66 -3.35 -14.03
N TYR A 201 6.36 -3.26 -13.85
CA TYR A 201 5.39 -3.35 -14.91
C TYR A 201 4.63 -2.04 -15.04
N ARG A 202 4.35 -1.64 -16.27
CA ARG A 202 3.41 -0.57 -16.60
C ARG A 202 2.19 -1.14 -17.29
N ARG A 203 1.03 -0.56 -17.05
CA ARG A 203 -0.17 -0.93 -17.77
C ARG A 203 0.05 -0.69 -19.27
N HIS A 204 -0.25 -1.71 -20.07
CA HIS A 204 -0.24 -1.56 -21.53
C HIS A 204 -1.34 -0.58 -21.95
N GLY A 205 -1.00 0.44 -22.75
CA GLY A 205 -1.90 1.50 -23.20
C GLY A 205 -2.88 1.04 -24.30
#